data_3b08afc979e8c193d945571dceff906e
#
_entry.id   3b08afc979e8c193d945571dceff906e
#
_cell.length_a   1.000
_cell.length_b   1.000
_cell.length_c   1.000
_cell.angle_alpha   90.00
_cell.angle_beta   90.00
_cell.angle_gamma   90.00
#
_symmetry.space_group_name_H-M   'P 1'
#
loop_
_entity.id
_entity.type
_entity.pdbx_description
1 polymer ?
#
loop_
_entity_poly.entity_id
_entity_poly.type
_entity_poly.pdbx_seq_one_letter_code
_entity_poly.pdbx_strand_id
1 'polypeptide(L)'
;MDKELPKSELPKPLGKMHIRVSKSHLPGNESYKGSVVWQRTLDIEDIARRVVEKRSEYRPETLVTTFNLLKREIYDAIEEGFNVDFGFGRTEITLNGSFESLYEKFDPERHTLAPRLRPSPELKQRVANLRAVNETYQLDYNSQPRPAY
;
A
#
# COMPACT_ATOMS: atom_id res chain seq x y z
N MET A 1 5.65 21.59 -1.12
CA MET A 1 4.24 21.46 -0.73
C MET A 1 3.51 20.68 -1.80
N ASP A 2 3.15 19.48 -1.49
CA ASP A 2 2.32 18.67 -2.40
C ASP A 2 0.92 19.29 -2.40
N LYS A 3 0.56 19.94 -3.52
CA LYS A 3 -0.80 20.43 -3.69
C LYS A 3 -1.71 19.23 -3.89
N GLU A 4 -2.66 19.07 -3.00
CA GLU A 4 -3.75 18.11 -3.20
C GLU A 4 -4.48 18.46 -4.50
N LEU A 5 -4.65 17.46 -5.37
CA LEU A 5 -5.46 17.63 -6.58
C LEU A 5 -6.93 17.80 -6.18
N PRO A 6 -7.66 18.75 -6.78
CA PRO A 6 -9.08 18.85 -6.53
C PRO A 6 -9.78 17.54 -6.93
N LYS A 7 -10.79 17.13 -6.17
CA LYS A 7 -11.51 15.85 -6.38
C LYS A 7 -12.08 15.69 -7.79
N SER A 8 -12.35 16.78 -8.48
CA SER A 8 -12.82 16.80 -9.87
C SER A 8 -11.76 16.42 -10.89
N GLU A 9 -10.47 16.55 -10.55
CA GLU A 9 -9.34 16.25 -11.44
C GLU A 9 -8.76 14.84 -11.21
N LEU A 10 -9.23 14.14 -10.18
CA LEU A 10 -8.82 12.76 -9.96
C LEU A 10 -9.43 11.85 -11.03
N PRO A 11 -8.63 10.94 -11.63
CA PRO A 11 -9.17 9.99 -12.59
C PRO A 11 -10.22 9.11 -11.91
N LYS A 12 -11.31 8.85 -12.63
CA LYS A 12 -12.37 7.96 -12.14
C LYS A 12 -11.78 6.55 -11.94
N PRO A 13 -12.10 5.88 -10.84
CA PRO A 13 -11.62 4.52 -10.63
C PRO A 13 -12.18 3.59 -11.71
N LEU A 14 -11.30 2.82 -12.34
CA LEU A 14 -11.65 1.84 -13.39
C LEU A 14 -12.26 0.55 -12.81
N GLY A 15 -12.18 0.35 -11.51
CA GLY A 15 -12.69 -0.84 -10.84
C GLY A 15 -13.33 -0.50 -9.50
N LYS A 16 -13.99 -1.50 -8.95
CA LYS A 16 -14.60 -1.43 -7.63
C LYS A 16 -13.82 -2.31 -6.68
N MET A 17 -13.65 -1.82 -5.46
CA MET A 17 -13.12 -2.62 -4.36
C MET A 17 -14.20 -3.58 -3.86
N HIS A 18 -13.84 -4.82 -3.64
CA HIS A 18 -14.74 -5.82 -3.07
C HIS A 18 -14.50 -5.89 -1.57
N ILE A 19 -15.55 -5.74 -0.79
CA ILE A 19 -15.48 -5.82 0.67
C ILE A 19 -16.37 -6.93 1.22
N ARG A 20 -15.94 -7.46 2.35
CA ARG A 20 -16.70 -8.39 3.17
C ARG A 20 -16.97 -7.75 4.52
N VAL A 21 -18.19 -7.85 4.99
CA VAL A 21 -18.60 -7.37 6.32
C VAL A 21 -18.76 -8.55 7.26
N SER A 22 -18.20 -8.46 8.44
CA SER A 22 -18.31 -9.46 9.50
C SER A 22 -18.71 -8.82 10.83
N LYS A 23 -19.37 -9.61 11.67
CA LYS A 23 -19.73 -9.17 13.02
C LYS A 23 -18.47 -9.12 13.89
N SER A 24 -18.34 -8.07 14.69
CA SER A 24 -17.27 -7.98 15.69
C SER A 24 -17.48 -9.03 16.77
N HIS A 25 -16.42 -9.75 17.14
CA HIS A 25 -16.44 -10.75 18.20
C HIS A 25 -15.99 -10.20 19.56
N LEU A 26 -15.83 -8.88 19.67
CA LEU A 26 -15.46 -8.26 20.94
C LEU A 26 -16.67 -8.24 21.89
N PRO A 27 -16.54 -8.76 23.13
CA PRO A 27 -17.60 -8.73 24.13
C PRO A 27 -18.08 -7.29 24.38
N GLY A 28 -19.39 -7.09 24.36
CA GLY A 28 -20.02 -5.77 24.62
C GLY A 28 -20.01 -4.80 23.45
N ASN A 29 -19.50 -5.20 22.28
CA ASN A 29 -19.52 -4.37 21.09
C ASN A 29 -20.25 -5.08 19.93
N GLU A 30 -21.52 -4.76 19.76
CA GLU A 30 -22.34 -5.24 18.64
C GLU A 30 -22.14 -4.38 17.38
N SER A 31 -20.91 -4.34 16.87
CA SER A 31 -20.59 -3.63 15.64
C SER A 31 -20.23 -4.59 14.51
N TYR A 32 -20.40 -4.11 13.29
CA TYR A 32 -19.97 -4.80 12.08
C TYR A 32 -18.72 -4.11 11.53
N LYS A 33 -17.76 -4.91 11.06
CA LYS A 33 -16.52 -4.41 10.45
C LYS A 33 -16.41 -4.88 9.02
N GLY A 34 -16.04 -3.96 8.13
CA GLY A 34 -15.70 -4.27 6.76
C GLY A 34 -14.20 -4.55 6.59
N SER A 35 -13.89 -5.48 5.74
CA SER A 35 -12.52 -5.77 5.27
C SER A 35 -12.49 -5.87 3.76
N VAL A 36 -11.37 -5.47 3.16
CA VAL A 36 -11.16 -5.63 1.72
C VAL A 36 -10.91 -7.10 1.42
N VAL A 37 -11.60 -7.63 0.42
CA VAL A 37 -11.37 -8.98 -0.09
C VAL A 37 -10.05 -9.01 -0.86
N TRP A 38 -9.43 -10.18 -0.93
CA TRP A 38 -8.17 -10.38 -1.64
C TRP A 38 -8.18 -9.77 -3.05
N GLN A 39 -7.08 -9.12 -3.40
CA GLN A 39 -6.86 -8.50 -4.68
C GLN A 39 -5.59 -9.05 -5.32
N ARG A 40 -5.58 -9.08 -6.65
CA ARG A 40 -4.36 -9.39 -7.39
C ARG A 40 -3.33 -8.28 -7.18
N THR A 41 -2.10 -8.67 -6.88
CA THR A 41 -0.96 -7.77 -6.84
C THR A 41 -0.31 -7.71 -8.22
N LEU A 42 -0.09 -6.50 -8.72
CA LEU A 42 0.70 -6.25 -9.92
C LEU A 42 2.14 -5.94 -9.51
N ASP A 43 3.10 -6.62 -10.11
CA ASP A 43 4.52 -6.32 -9.94
C ASP A 43 4.99 -5.22 -10.93
N ILE A 44 6.28 -4.87 -10.86
CA ILE A 44 6.81 -3.80 -11.70
C ILE A 44 6.84 -4.18 -13.19
N GLU A 45 6.99 -5.46 -13.51
CA GLU A 45 6.92 -5.97 -14.88
C GLU A 45 5.50 -5.83 -15.45
N ASP A 46 4.48 -6.13 -14.65
CA ASP A 46 3.07 -5.89 -15.02
C ASP A 46 2.80 -4.41 -15.28
N ILE A 47 3.32 -3.53 -14.43
CA ILE A 47 3.19 -2.08 -14.60
C ILE A 47 3.91 -1.61 -15.86
N ALA A 48 5.12 -2.10 -16.12
CA ALA A 48 5.87 -1.77 -17.34
C ALA A 48 5.11 -2.18 -18.61
N ARG A 49 4.51 -3.38 -18.64
CA ARG A 49 3.65 -3.81 -19.75
C ARG A 49 2.45 -2.91 -19.98
N ARG A 50 1.79 -2.47 -18.90
CA ARG A 50 0.66 -1.52 -18.98
C ARG A 50 1.07 -0.16 -19.56
N VAL A 51 2.28 0.31 -19.25
CA VAL A 51 2.82 1.53 -19.87
C VAL A 51 2.99 1.35 -21.36
N VAL A 52 3.59 0.24 -21.79
CA VAL A 52 3.86 -0.05 -23.21
C VAL A 52 2.58 -0.23 -24.01
N GLU A 53 1.54 -0.84 -23.44
CA GLU A 53 0.20 -0.93 -24.07
C GLU A 53 -0.40 0.43 -24.41
N LYS A 54 -0.09 1.46 -23.63
CA LYS A 54 -0.59 2.83 -23.81
C LYS A 54 0.38 3.72 -24.60
N ARG A 55 1.68 3.40 -24.55
CA ARG A 55 2.78 4.17 -25.13
C ARG A 55 3.81 3.22 -25.69
N SER A 56 3.65 2.87 -26.96
CA SER A 56 4.45 1.84 -27.64
C SER A 56 5.93 2.22 -27.91
N GLU A 57 6.30 3.47 -27.71
CA GLU A 57 7.69 3.94 -27.85
C GLU A 57 8.64 3.42 -26.76
N TYR A 58 8.12 2.92 -25.66
CA TYR A 58 8.92 2.36 -24.58
C TYR A 58 9.00 0.84 -24.65
N ARG A 59 10.11 0.29 -24.19
CA ARG A 59 10.29 -1.14 -24.01
C ARG A 59 10.10 -1.54 -22.55
N PRO A 60 9.37 -2.62 -22.24
CA PRO A 60 9.14 -3.06 -20.85
C PRO A 60 10.44 -3.29 -20.09
N GLU A 61 11.43 -3.92 -20.73
CA GLU A 61 12.73 -4.23 -20.13
C GLU A 61 13.49 -2.97 -19.73
N THR A 62 13.42 -1.92 -20.55
CA THR A 62 14.06 -0.63 -20.25
C THR A 62 13.41 0.04 -19.05
N LEU A 63 12.08 0.01 -18.95
CA LEU A 63 11.34 0.56 -17.81
C LEU A 63 11.67 -0.17 -16.52
N VAL A 64 11.70 -1.49 -16.54
CA VAL A 64 12.05 -2.32 -15.38
C VAL A 64 13.50 -2.07 -14.95
N THR A 65 14.44 -2.01 -15.89
CA THR A 65 15.85 -1.73 -15.60
C THR A 65 16.02 -0.36 -14.96
N THR A 66 15.35 0.66 -15.51
CA THR A 66 15.39 2.03 -14.96
C THR A 66 14.83 2.07 -13.55
N PHE A 67 13.69 1.43 -13.32
CA PHE A 67 13.10 1.33 -11.98
C PHE A 67 14.05 0.67 -10.97
N ASN A 68 14.70 -0.44 -11.36
CA ASN A 68 15.65 -1.14 -10.51
C ASN A 68 16.88 -0.31 -10.18
N LEU A 69 17.36 0.51 -11.13
CA LEU A 69 18.46 1.45 -10.87
C LEU A 69 18.05 2.51 -9.84
N LEU A 70 16.88 3.12 -10.01
CA LEU A 70 16.36 4.10 -9.06
C LEU A 70 16.13 3.47 -7.67
N LYS A 71 15.57 2.26 -7.61
CA LYS A 71 15.38 1.54 -6.35
C LYS A 71 16.68 1.30 -5.61
N ARG A 72 17.73 0.91 -6.31
CA ARG A 72 19.07 0.72 -5.73
C ARG A 72 19.62 2.00 -5.11
N GLU A 73 19.55 3.12 -5.84
CA GLU A 73 19.98 4.43 -5.34
C GLU A 73 19.14 4.90 -4.13
N ILE A 74 17.85 4.58 -4.12
CA ILE A 74 16.99 4.85 -2.96
C ILE A 74 17.47 4.07 -1.73
N TYR A 75 17.80 2.80 -1.88
CA TYR A 75 18.34 2.01 -0.77
C TYR A 75 19.66 2.56 -0.28
N ASP A 76 20.57 2.91 -1.17
CA ASP A 76 21.86 3.49 -0.80
C ASP A 76 21.67 4.79 -0.02
N ALA A 77 20.76 5.66 -0.46
CA ALA A 77 20.43 6.90 0.26
C ALA A 77 19.82 6.64 1.66
N ILE A 78 18.96 5.63 1.79
CA ILE A 78 18.39 5.24 3.09
C ILE A 78 19.50 4.73 4.03
N GLU A 79 20.43 3.93 3.53
CA GLU A 79 21.57 3.42 4.29
C GLU A 79 22.54 4.54 4.73
N GLU A 80 22.59 5.64 4.00
CA GLU A 80 23.29 6.87 4.37
C GLU A 80 22.53 7.72 5.42
N GLY A 81 21.31 7.32 5.77
CA GLY A 81 20.50 7.99 6.80
C GLY A 81 19.51 9.04 6.26
N PHE A 82 19.29 9.09 4.95
CA PHE A 82 18.32 10.01 4.35
C PHE A 82 16.90 9.43 4.37
N ASN A 83 15.91 10.29 4.52
CA ASN A 83 14.55 9.98 4.12
C ASN A 83 14.42 10.25 2.61
N VAL A 84 13.72 9.39 1.91
CA VAL A 84 13.55 9.50 0.45
C VAL A 84 12.07 9.68 0.12
N ASP A 85 11.74 10.75 -0.59
CA ASP A 85 10.44 10.94 -1.23
C ASP A 85 10.53 10.44 -2.68
N PHE A 86 9.76 9.40 -3.00
CA PHE A 86 9.73 8.81 -4.35
C PHE A 86 8.46 9.15 -5.13
N GLY A 87 7.78 10.24 -4.73
CA GLY A 87 6.63 10.82 -5.43
C GLY A 87 5.28 10.38 -4.88
N PHE A 88 5.03 9.10 -4.71
CA PHE A 88 3.78 8.58 -4.14
C PHE A 88 3.90 8.14 -2.67
N GLY A 89 5.07 8.29 -2.10
CA GLY A 89 5.33 8.02 -0.70
C GLY A 89 6.71 8.50 -0.27
N ARG A 90 6.93 8.43 1.04
CA ARG A 90 8.19 8.83 1.68
C ARG A 90 8.63 7.76 2.67
N THR A 91 9.93 7.47 2.68
CA THR A 91 10.54 6.61 3.69
C THR A 91 10.86 7.41 4.94
N GLU A 92 10.65 6.81 6.09
CA GLU A 92 11.09 7.30 7.40
C GLU A 92 11.69 6.14 8.18
N ILE A 93 12.60 6.45 9.10
CA ILE A 93 13.17 5.47 10.02
C ILE A 93 12.60 5.75 11.40
N THR A 94 12.07 4.72 12.03
CA THR A 94 11.57 4.78 13.41
C THR A 94 12.49 4.01 14.34
N LEU A 95 12.58 4.47 15.57
CA LEU A 95 13.35 3.82 16.63
C LEU A 95 12.38 3.15 17.61
N ASN A 96 12.57 1.86 17.83
CA ASN A 96 11.83 1.05 18.79
C ASN A 96 12.76 0.64 19.93
N GLY A 97 12.19 0.50 21.12
CA GLY A 97 12.91 0.17 22.35
C GLY A 97 12.87 1.32 23.35
N SER A 98 13.12 1.01 24.60
CA SER A 98 13.17 1.96 25.70
C SER A 98 14.61 2.25 26.14
N PHE A 99 14.86 3.48 26.58
CA PHE A 99 16.14 3.94 27.11
C PHE A 99 16.01 4.13 28.64
N GLU A 100 17.02 3.71 29.36
CA GLU A 100 17.05 3.81 30.83
C GLU A 100 17.48 5.21 31.32
N SER A 101 18.19 5.98 30.48
CA SER A 101 18.61 7.34 30.78
C SER A 101 18.65 8.21 29.52
N LEU A 102 18.72 9.54 29.72
CA LEU A 102 18.85 10.50 28.62
C LEU A 102 20.13 10.37 27.81
N TYR A 103 21.15 9.75 28.38
CA TYR A 103 22.49 9.65 27.79
C TYR A 103 22.87 8.21 27.41
N GLU A 104 21.92 7.28 27.53
CA GLU A 104 22.13 5.91 27.09
C GLU A 104 22.43 5.85 25.60
N LYS A 105 23.46 5.13 25.22
CA LYS A 105 23.84 4.92 23.82
C LYS A 105 22.90 3.92 23.15
N PHE A 106 22.76 4.05 21.83
CA PHE A 106 22.07 3.04 21.04
C PHE A 106 22.71 1.66 21.23
N ASP A 107 21.90 0.68 21.59
CA ASP A 107 22.29 -0.72 21.78
C ASP A 107 21.49 -1.60 20.79
N PRO A 108 22.17 -2.23 19.81
CA PRO A 108 21.48 -3.06 18.81
C PRO A 108 20.74 -4.26 19.38
N GLU A 109 21.08 -4.71 20.59
CA GLU A 109 20.38 -5.82 21.25
C GLU A 109 19.03 -5.39 21.88
N ARG A 110 18.91 -4.13 22.24
CA ARG A 110 17.73 -3.58 22.93
C ARG A 110 16.92 -2.59 22.10
N HIS A 111 17.56 -1.92 21.15
CA HIS A 111 16.96 -0.91 20.31
C HIS A 111 16.97 -1.37 18.85
N THR A 112 15.88 -1.13 18.14
CA THR A 112 15.74 -1.55 16.74
C THR A 112 15.30 -0.37 15.89
N LEU A 113 15.97 -0.18 14.76
CA LEU A 113 15.53 0.73 13.71
C LEU A 113 14.61 -0.02 12.73
N ALA A 114 13.52 0.59 12.37
CA ALA A 114 12.54 0.00 11.46
C ALA A 114 12.12 1.00 10.38
N PRO A 115 11.90 0.54 9.14
CA PRO A 115 11.40 1.40 8.08
C PRO A 115 9.92 1.69 8.25
N ARG A 116 9.50 2.88 7.86
CA ARG A 116 8.11 3.28 7.74
C ARG A 116 7.91 3.94 6.38
N LEU A 117 6.86 3.55 5.68
CA LEU A 117 6.44 4.18 4.42
C LEU A 117 5.21 5.04 4.69
N ARG A 118 5.30 6.32 4.35
CA ARG A 118 4.16 7.24 4.41
C ARG A 118 3.63 7.49 3.02
N PRO A 119 2.35 7.23 2.75
CA PRO A 119 1.75 7.54 1.47
C PRO A 119 1.68 9.05 1.25
N SER A 120 1.81 9.48 -0.02
CA SER A 120 1.62 10.87 -0.39
C SER A 120 0.15 11.29 -0.24
N PRO A 121 -0.15 12.62 -0.09
CA PRO A 121 -1.53 13.11 -0.10
C PRO A 121 -2.29 12.71 -1.37
N GLU A 122 -1.64 12.74 -2.53
CA GLU A 122 -2.23 12.32 -3.79
C GLU A 122 -2.64 10.85 -3.78
N LEU A 123 -1.77 9.94 -3.27
CA LEU A 123 -2.10 8.52 -3.15
C LEU A 123 -3.30 8.32 -2.23
N LYS A 124 -3.33 9.01 -1.08
CA LYS A 124 -4.48 8.94 -0.15
C LYS A 124 -5.78 9.38 -0.81
N GLN A 125 -5.77 10.48 -1.57
CA GLN A 125 -6.95 10.98 -2.26
C GLN A 125 -7.42 10.03 -3.35
N ARG A 126 -6.52 9.48 -4.15
CA ARG A 126 -6.85 8.50 -5.19
C ARG A 126 -7.49 7.25 -4.61
N VAL A 127 -6.95 6.75 -3.51
CA VAL A 127 -7.53 5.58 -2.81
C VAL A 127 -8.89 5.92 -2.19
N ALA A 128 -9.03 7.10 -1.57
CA ALA A 128 -10.31 7.55 -1.00
C ALA A 128 -11.41 7.73 -2.06
N ASN A 129 -11.06 7.95 -3.32
CA ASN A 129 -12.00 8.06 -4.44
C ASN A 129 -12.47 6.70 -5.00
N LEU A 130 -11.87 5.60 -4.56
CA LEU A 130 -12.31 4.25 -4.95
C LEU A 130 -13.72 3.98 -4.40
N ARG A 131 -14.49 3.21 -5.15
CA ARG A 131 -15.78 2.72 -4.70
C ARG A 131 -15.68 1.27 -4.26
N ALA A 132 -16.52 0.90 -3.30
CA ALA A 132 -16.54 -0.46 -2.76
C ALA A 132 -17.92 -1.10 -2.96
N VAL A 133 -17.92 -2.41 -3.17
CA VAL A 133 -19.13 -3.25 -3.25
C VAL A 133 -19.06 -4.29 -2.16
N ASN A 134 -20.12 -4.37 -1.36
CA ASN A 134 -20.23 -5.41 -0.33
C ASN A 134 -20.69 -6.73 -0.96
N GLU A 135 -19.82 -7.71 -0.95
CA GLU A 135 -20.06 -9.05 -1.52
C GLU A 135 -20.24 -10.13 -0.44
N THR A 136 -20.51 -9.77 0.79
CA THR A 136 -20.64 -10.71 1.91
C THR A 136 -21.59 -11.87 1.58
N TYR A 137 -22.73 -11.57 1.01
CA TYR A 137 -23.74 -12.56 0.66
C TYR A 137 -23.25 -13.56 -0.40
N GLN A 138 -22.58 -13.08 -1.44
CA GLN A 138 -22.04 -13.93 -2.51
C GLN A 138 -20.91 -14.83 -2.02
N LEU A 139 -20.03 -14.28 -1.16
CA LEU A 139 -18.92 -15.02 -0.59
C LEU A 139 -19.41 -16.13 0.34
N ASP A 140 -20.42 -15.86 1.17
CA ASP A 140 -21.00 -16.84 2.07
C ASP A 140 -21.76 -17.93 1.29
N TYR A 141 -22.46 -17.58 0.23
CA TYR A 141 -23.13 -18.55 -0.65
C TYR A 141 -22.14 -19.49 -1.34
N ASN A 142 -21.03 -18.95 -1.87
CA ASN A 142 -20.00 -19.76 -2.54
C ASN A 142 -19.17 -20.64 -1.59
N SER A 143 -19.14 -20.30 -0.31
CA SER A 143 -18.44 -21.11 0.72
C SER A 143 -19.30 -22.19 1.36
N GLN A 144 -20.61 -22.24 1.08
CA GLN A 144 -21.46 -23.32 1.52
C GLN A 144 -21.19 -24.60 0.72
N PRO A 145 -21.13 -25.78 1.38
CA PRO A 145 -21.03 -27.04 0.66
C PRO A 145 -22.24 -27.18 -0.27
N ARG A 146 -21.99 -27.46 -1.54
CA ARG A 146 -23.07 -27.73 -2.50
C ARG A 146 -23.90 -28.89 -1.98
N PRO A 147 -25.24 -28.79 -1.95
CA PRO A 147 -26.05 -29.92 -1.60
C PRO A 147 -25.73 -31.07 -2.56
N ALA A 148 -25.45 -32.24 -1.99
CA ALA A 148 -25.27 -33.47 -2.79
C ALA A 148 -26.61 -33.79 -3.43
N TYR A 149 -26.64 -33.81 -4.75
CA TYR A 149 -27.77 -34.35 -5.50
C TYR A 149 -27.67 -35.86 -5.56
#